data_a8ac36bc5c0c02d6f84fe755f1f6cd64
#
_entry.id   a8ac36bc5c0c02d6f84fe755f1f6cd64
#
_cell.length_a   1.000
_cell.length_b   1.000
_cell.length_c   1.000
_cell.angle_alpha   90.00
_cell.angle_beta   90.00
_cell.angle_gamma   90.00
#
_symmetry.space_group_name_H-M   'P 1'
#
loop_
_entity.id
_entity.type
_entity.pdbx_description
1 polymer ?
#
loop_
_entity_poly.entity_id
_entity_poly.type
_entity_poly.pdbx_seq_one_letter_code
_entity_poly.pdbx_strand_id
1 'polypeptide(L)'
;MMTVGMSFGAIAVYYFLMPSHLIVGSISGLSIVLNTLVGGTADTFSYWVMGINAFLLFLAFILIGNEFGAKTVYTAMILGPLTQLWDRIYPNTNFTHKVIEAPDILSQLQAGQTVLDANGNPYILSRSGEVMERVRDSVMSGGLGMGDVWFDLICFVLMLSACQAFLFRINASTGGLDILGKIVNKYLHFDIGTSVAIGGVIICCTSFLINDFRMVVIGIIGTWINGLAIDYFTASLNRRKRVCIVSAESERVRKYIVEDLVRGCSLYKVQGGYSGEEQTEIQTLLTQDEFSSIMAFIRNNHIKAFITAGNCSEVYGLWFRHKKKDGKTIIVNE
;
A
#
# COMPACT_ATOMS: atom_id res chain seq x y z
N MET A 1 -8.77 -4.90 -10.42
CA MET A 1 -7.66 -4.11 -9.89
C MET A 1 -7.77 -3.86 -8.38
N MET A 2 -8.87 -3.28 -7.84
CA MET A 2 -9.06 -3.05 -6.40
C MET A 2 -8.92 -4.32 -5.57
N THR A 3 -9.56 -5.42 -5.99
CA THR A 3 -9.49 -6.73 -5.31
C THR A 3 -8.05 -7.26 -5.23
N VAL A 4 -7.27 -7.12 -6.30
CA VAL A 4 -5.86 -7.54 -6.32
C VAL A 4 -5.03 -6.72 -5.34
N GLY A 5 -5.18 -5.38 -5.35
CA GLY A 5 -4.51 -4.53 -4.38
C GLY A 5 -4.87 -4.89 -2.94
N MET A 6 -6.17 -5.08 -2.65
CA MET A 6 -6.63 -5.48 -1.31
C MET A 6 -6.18 -6.88 -0.90
N SER A 7 -5.92 -7.79 -1.84
CA SER A 7 -5.36 -9.11 -1.53
C SER A 7 -3.98 -9.01 -0.88
N PHE A 8 -3.13 -8.09 -1.35
CA PHE A 8 -1.84 -7.80 -0.70
C PHE A 8 -2.03 -7.22 0.70
N GLY A 9 -3.00 -6.31 0.88
CA GLY A 9 -3.35 -5.78 2.19
C GLY A 9 -3.88 -6.87 3.14
N ALA A 10 -4.71 -7.78 2.64
CA ALA A 10 -5.23 -8.89 3.42
C ALA A 10 -4.13 -9.87 3.86
N ILE A 11 -3.15 -10.15 3.00
CA ILE A 11 -1.95 -10.95 3.34
C ILE A 11 -1.17 -10.25 4.47
N ALA A 12 -0.91 -8.94 4.32
CA ALA A 12 -0.18 -8.18 5.32
C ALA A 12 -0.86 -8.23 6.69
N VAL A 13 -2.17 -8.03 6.72
CA VAL A 13 -2.95 -8.05 7.96
C VAL A 13 -3.01 -9.45 8.56
N TYR A 14 -3.31 -10.47 7.75
CA TYR A 14 -3.56 -11.82 8.24
C TYR A 14 -2.28 -12.51 8.75
N TYR A 15 -1.18 -12.42 7.98
CA TYR A 15 0.05 -13.16 8.32
C TYR A 15 1.00 -12.41 9.24
N PHE A 16 0.99 -11.09 9.24
CA PHE A 16 1.95 -10.29 10.01
C PHE A 16 1.30 -9.49 11.15
N LEU A 17 0.22 -8.76 10.88
CA LEU A 17 -0.38 -7.90 11.90
C LEU A 17 -1.15 -8.70 12.97
N MET A 18 -2.02 -9.62 12.54
CA MET A 18 -2.84 -10.38 13.49
C MET A 18 -2.03 -11.21 14.49
N PRO A 19 -0.97 -11.95 14.07
CA PRO A 19 -0.19 -12.75 14.99
C PRO A 19 0.71 -11.96 15.92
N SER A 20 1.20 -10.80 15.46
CA SER A 20 2.16 -9.98 16.21
C SER A 20 1.51 -9.07 17.25
N HIS A 21 0.18 -8.93 17.25
CA HIS A 21 -0.57 -8.02 18.13
C HIS A 21 -0.05 -6.57 18.10
N LEU A 22 0.57 -6.16 16.99
CA LEU A 22 1.11 -4.82 16.85
C LEU A 22 -0.01 -3.77 16.76
N ILE A 23 0.13 -2.70 17.50
CA ILE A 23 -0.70 -1.52 17.39
C ILE A 23 0.04 -0.51 16.51
N VAL A 24 -0.10 -0.68 15.21
CA VAL A 24 0.32 0.35 14.25
C VAL A 24 -0.82 1.35 14.14
N GLY A 25 -0.52 2.66 14.17
CA GLY A 25 -1.49 3.75 14.22
C GLY A 25 -2.68 3.54 13.30
N SER A 26 -3.74 3.00 13.85
CA SER A 26 -4.94 2.58 13.13
C SER A 26 -6.20 2.95 13.92
N ILE A 27 -7.32 2.96 13.24
CA ILE A 27 -8.62 3.17 13.92
C ILE A 27 -8.92 2.08 14.95
N SER A 28 -8.47 0.86 14.70
CA SER A 28 -8.59 -0.21 15.69
C SER A 28 -7.83 0.13 16.98
N GLY A 29 -6.62 0.71 16.87
CA GLY A 29 -5.87 1.20 18.03
C GLY A 29 -6.63 2.29 18.80
N LEU A 30 -7.17 3.28 18.09
CA LEU A 30 -8.01 4.31 18.71
C LEU A 30 -9.26 3.72 19.38
N SER A 31 -9.89 2.74 18.74
CA SER A 31 -11.08 2.07 19.27
C SER A 31 -10.77 1.27 20.55
N ILE A 32 -9.58 0.64 20.64
CA ILE A 32 -9.13 -0.04 21.86
C ILE A 32 -8.99 0.99 22.99
N VAL A 33 -8.35 2.13 22.73
CA VAL A 33 -8.17 3.20 23.73
C VAL A 33 -9.52 3.69 24.24
N LEU A 34 -10.44 4.03 23.34
CA LEU A 34 -11.77 4.53 23.71
C LEU A 34 -12.58 3.47 24.48
N ASN A 35 -12.55 2.21 24.04
CA ASN A 35 -13.25 1.13 24.70
C ASN A 35 -12.76 0.90 26.12
N THR A 36 -11.44 0.94 26.33
CA THR A 36 -10.83 0.76 27.65
C THR A 36 -11.15 1.96 28.59
N LEU A 37 -11.12 3.18 28.08
CA LEU A 37 -11.45 4.38 28.86
C LEU A 37 -12.91 4.38 29.35
N VAL A 38 -13.82 3.79 28.58
CA VAL A 38 -15.26 3.68 28.93
C VAL A 38 -15.54 2.42 29.77
N GLY A 39 -14.56 1.54 29.96
CA GLY A 39 -14.75 0.27 30.66
C GLY A 39 -15.60 -0.73 29.86
N GLY A 40 -15.54 -0.66 28.52
CA GLY A 40 -16.34 -1.47 27.61
C GLY A 40 -15.87 -2.93 27.52
N THR A 41 -16.78 -3.78 27.04
CA THR A 41 -16.54 -5.21 26.76
C THR A 41 -16.00 -5.41 25.33
N ALA A 42 -15.69 -6.66 24.94
CA ALA A 42 -15.31 -7.01 23.59
C ALA A 42 -16.37 -6.64 22.53
N ASP A 43 -17.66 -6.74 22.90
CA ASP A 43 -18.76 -6.34 22.00
C ASP A 43 -18.78 -4.83 21.76
N THR A 44 -18.54 -4.04 22.81
CA THR A 44 -18.47 -2.58 22.73
C THR A 44 -17.34 -2.10 21.84
N PHE A 45 -16.21 -2.82 21.82
CA PHE A 45 -15.08 -2.54 20.91
C PHE A 45 -15.50 -2.56 19.43
N SER A 46 -16.28 -3.57 19.03
CA SER A 46 -16.76 -3.69 17.64
C SER A 46 -17.63 -2.51 17.22
N TYR A 47 -18.46 -1.98 18.13
CA TYR A 47 -19.27 -0.79 17.86
C TYR A 47 -18.42 0.47 17.69
N TRP A 48 -17.33 0.63 18.47
CA TRP A 48 -16.40 1.75 18.30
C TRP A 48 -15.72 1.71 16.93
N VAL A 49 -15.19 0.55 16.54
CA VAL A 49 -14.54 0.38 15.22
C VAL A 49 -15.51 0.69 14.08
N MET A 50 -16.72 0.15 14.17
CA MET A 50 -17.75 0.35 13.14
C MET A 50 -18.21 1.81 13.08
N GLY A 51 -18.45 2.44 14.21
CA GLY A 51 -18.90 3.83 14.30
C GLY A 51 -17.87 4.82 13.73
N ILE A 52 -16.61 4.67 14.14
CA ILE A 52 -15.52 5.55 13.65
C ILE A 52 -15.32 5.37 12.16
N ASN A 53 -15.28 4.11 11.66
CA ASN A 53 -15.15 3.85 10.24
C ASN A 53 -16.33 4.40 9.42
N ALA A 54 -17.56 4.23 9.91
CA ALA A 54 -18.75 4.78 9.26
C ALA A 54 -18.70 6.32 9.19
N PHE A 55 -18.28 6.97 10.28
CA PHE A 55 -18.10 8.41 10.32
C PHE A 55 -17.04 8.89 9.33
N LEU A 56 -15.90 8.21 9.25
CA LEU A 56 -14.85 8.56 8.31
C LEU A 56 -15.26 8.33 6.86
N LEU A 57 -16.01 7.26 6.57
CA LEU A 57 -16.58 7.04 5.24
C LEU A 57 -17.59 8.14 4.88
N PHE A 58 -18.43 8.56 5.81
CA PHE A 58 -19.34 9.69 5.59
C PHE A 58 -18.56 10.98 5.26
N LEU A 59 -17.49 11.27 6.01
CA LEU A 59 -16.60 12.39 5.70
C LEU A 59 -15.95 12.24 4.31
N ALA A 60 -15.54 11.02 3.93
CA ALA A 60 -14.96 10.76 2.62
C ALA A 60 -15.92 11.12 1.47
N PHE A 61 -17.21 10.78 1.60
CA PHE A 61 -18.22 11.13 0.60
C PHE A 61 -18.39 12.64 0.47
N ILE A 62 -18.44 13.37 1.59
CA ILE A 62 -18.66 14.83 1.59
C ILE A 62 -17.41 15.59 1.14
N LEU A 63 -16.25 15.26 1.71
CA LEU A 63 -15.05 16.06 1.56
C LEU A 63 -14.19 15.66 0.35
N ILE A 64 -14.15 14.38 -0.01
CA ILE A 64 -13.34 13.91 -1.13
C ILE A 64 -14.20 13.74 -2.39
N GLY A 65 -15.32 13.03 -2.27
CA GLY A 65 -16.27 12.83 -3.35
C GLY A 65 -16.80 11.40 -3.44
N ASN A 66 -17.88 11.24 -4.21
CA ASN A 66 -18.65 9.98 -4.30
C ASN A 66 -17.83 8.81 -4.88
N GLU A 67 -16.96 9.10 -5.84
CA GLU A 67 -16.15 8.06 -6.48
C GLU A 67 -15.17 7.42 -5.50
N PHE A 68 -14.44 8.25 -4.74
CA PHE A 68 -13.53 7.78 -3.70
C PHE A 68 -14.27 7.04 -2.58
N GLY A 69 -15.37 7.62 -2.11
CA GLY A 69 -16.19 7.01 -1.05
C GLY A 69 -16.70 5.62 -1.44
N ALA A 70 -17.30 5.48 -2.63
CA ALA A 70 -17.84 4.20 -3.11
C ALA A 70 -16.75 3.13 -3.27
N LYS A 71 -15.58 3.50 -3.83
CA LYS A 71 -14.45 2.59 -3.98
C LYS A 71 -13.89 2.16 -2.62
N THR A 72 -13.85 3.08 -1.65
CA THR A 72 -13.35 2.79 -0.29
C THR A 72 -14.32 1.91 0.49
N VAL A 73 -15.63 2.07 0.33
CA VAL A 73 -16.61 1.13 0.88
C VAL A 73 -16.38 -0.29 0.35
N TYR A 74 -16.20 -0.43 -0.97
CA TYR A 74 -15.93 -1.73 -1.59
C TYR A 74 -14.66 -2.37 -1.04
N THR A 75 -13.55 -1.62 -0.97
CA THR A 75 -12.27 -2.14 -0.46
C THR A 75 -12.36 -2.53 1.01
N ALA A 76 -13.02 -1.73 1.85
CA ALA A 76 -13.22 -2.04 3.26
C ALA A 76 -14.07 -3.31 3.46
N MET A 77 -15.13 -3.49 2.65
CA MET A 77 -15.99 -4.68 2.74
C MET A 77 -15.30 -5.96 2.27
N ILE A 78 -14.40 -5.88 1.27
CA ILE A 78 -13.77 -7.08 0.71
C ILE A 78 -12.59 -7.58 1.55
N LEU A 79 -12.06 -6.79 2.47
CA LEU A 79 -10.91 -7.16 3.31
C LEU A 79 -11.22 -8.40 4.14
N GLY A 80 -12.36 -8.45 4.83
CA GLY A 80 -12.77 -9.59 5.65
C GLY A 80 -12.88 -10.91 4.87
N PRO A 81 -13.63 -10.97 3.76
CA PRO A 81 -13.67 -12.13 2.89
C PRO A 81 -12.30 -12.57 2.35
N LEU A 82 -11.40 -11.61 2.03
CA LEU A 82 -10.06 -11.93 1.56
C LEU A 82 -9.19 -12.53 2.67
N THR A 83 -9.26 -12.02 3.89
CA THR A 83 -8.53 -12.62 5.03
C THR A 83 -9.02 -14.03 5.32
N GLN A 84 -10.34 -14.30 5.27
CA GLN A 84 -10.90 -15.64 5.39
C GLN A 84 -10.47 -16.57 4.25
N LEU A 85 -10.36 -16.05 3.03
CA LEU A 85 -9.86 -16.82 1.89
C LEU A 85 -8.41 -17.26 2.12
N TRP A 86 -7.55 -16.36 2.57
CA TRP A 86 -6.15 -16.67 2.88
C TRP A 86 -6.04 -17.66 4.04
N ASP A 87 -6.90 -17.54 5.07
CA ASP A 87 -6.97 -18.53 6.15
C ASP A 87 -7.32 -19.92 5.64
N ARG A 88 -8.16 -20.04 4.61
CA ARG A 88 -8.50 -21.34 4.00
C ARG A 88 -7.38 -21.90 3.13
N ILE A 89 -6.66 -21.05 2.38
CA ILE A 89 -5.58 -21.46 1.47
C ILE A 89 -4.37 -21.91 2.28
N TYR A 90 -3.94 -21.09 3.24
CA TYR A 90 -2.80 -21.39 4.08
C TYR A 90 -3.02 -20.82 5.49
N PRO A 91 -3.50 -21.64 6.44
CA PRO A 91 -3.76 -21.21 7.81
C PRO A 91 -2.50 -20.66 8.49
N ASN A 92 -2.64 -19.58 9.25
CA ASN A 92 -1.52 -18.96 9.95
C ASN A 92 -0.88 -19.90 11.00
N THR A 93 -1.64 -20.84 11.52
CA THR A 93 -1.15 -21.90 12.41
C THR A 93 0.00 -22.71 11.80
N ASN A 94 0.05 -22.85 10.47
CA ASN A 94 1.14 -23.55 9.79
C ASN A 94 2.51 -22.86 9.94
N PHE A 95 2.53 -21.56 10.25
CA PHE A 95 3.77 -20.81 10.48
C PHE A 95 4.16 -20.74 11.96
N THR A 96 3.16 -20.81 12.84
CA THR A 96 3.35 -20.57 14.28
C THR A 96 3.40 -21.86 15.10
N HIS A 97 2.99 -22.98 14.52
CA HIS A 97 2.88 -24.25 15.21
C HIS A 97 3.50 -25.38 14.38
N LYS A 98 4.13 -26.32 15.08
CA LYS A 98 4.67 -27.55 14.50
C LYS A 98 3.73 -28.71 14.86
N VAL A 99 3.38 -29.54 13.87
CA VAL A 99 2.65 -30.77 14.10
C VAL A 99 3.56 -31.76 14.84
N ILE A 100 3.05 -32.36 15.92
CA ILE A 100 3.74 -33.37 16.68
C ILE A 100 2.87 -34.64 16.76
N GLU A 101 3.51 -35.81 16.75
CA GLU A 101 2.86 -37.07 17.02
C GLU A 101 2.78 -37.31 18.54
N ALA A 102 1.65 -36.97 19.13
CA ALA A 102 1.39 -37.12 20.55
C ALA A 102 -0.03 -37.65 20.80
N PRO A 103 -0.25 -38.96 20.66
CA PRO A 103 -1.59 -39.59 20.78
C PRO A 103 -2.21 -39.33 22.16
N ASP A 104 -1.44 -39.30 23.22
CA ASP A 104 -1.93 -39.06 24.58
C ASP A 104 -2.47 -37.62 24.74
N ILE A 105 -1.80 -36.64 24.13
CA ILE A 105 -2.26 -35.25 24.12
C ILE A 105 -3.48 -35.10 23.21
N LEU A 106 -3.50 -35.81 22.09
CA LEU A 106 -4.65 -35.82 21.16
C LEU A 106 -5.93 -36.25 21.85
N SER A 107 -5.87 -37.36 22.62
CA SER A 107 -7.02 -37.86 23.35
C SER A 107 -7.58 -36.88 24.37
N GLN A 108 -6.70 -36.18 25.08
CA GLN A 108 -7.07 -35.17 26.08
C GLN A 108 -7.69 -33.93 25.42
N LEU A 109 -7.12 -33.45 24.30
CA LEU A 109 -7.66 -32.33 23.55
C LEU A 109 -9.01 -32.64 22.90
N GLN A 110 -9.20 -33.87 22.41
CA GLN A 110 -10.50 -34.31 21.89
C GLN A 110 -11.55 -34.44 23.00
N ALA A 111 -11.14 -34.71 24.23
CA ALA A 111 -12.01 -34.69 25.41
C ALA A 111 -12.32 -33.26 25.92
N GLY A 112 -11.84 -32.22 25.22
CA GLY A 112 -12.04 -30.82 25.58
C GLY A 112 -11.15 -30.30 26.73
N GLN A 113 -10.08 -31.03 27.08
CA GLN A 113 -9.12 -30.60 28.09
C GLN A 113 -8.06 -29.71 27.47
N THR A 114 -7.67 -28.69 28.22
CA THR A 114 -6.53 -27.83 27.82
C THR A 114 -5.23 -28.45 28.35
N VAL A 115 -4.37 -28.90 27.44
CA VAL A 115 -3.05 -29.44 27.78
C VAL A 115 -2.00 -28.39 27.47
N LEU A 116 -1.10 -28.14 28.42
CA LEU A 116 -0.03 -27.15 28.29
C LEU A 116 1.30 -27.83 28.01
N ASP A 117 2.16 -27.19 27.21
CA ASP A 117 3.52 -27.61 26.98
C ASP A 117 4.41 -27.29 28.19
N ALA A 118 5.69 -27.67 28.15
CA ALA A 118 6.67 -27.39 29.20
C ALA A 118 6.89 -25.87 29.45
N ASN A 119 6.44 -25.02 28.58
CA ASN A 119 6.56 -23.56 28.66
C ASN A 119 5.23 -22.89 29.06
N GLY A 120 4.18 -23.65 29.30
CA GLY A 120 2.87 -23.15 29.67
C GLY A 120 1.97 -22.72 28.49
N ASN A 121 2.37 -23.01 27.25
CA ASN A 121 1.53 -22.74 26.09
C ASN A 121 0.55 -23.89 25.85
N PRO A 122 -0.70 -23.60 25.43
CA PRO A 122 -1.65 -24.64 25.12
C PRO A 122 -1.32 -25.35 23.81
N TYR A 123 -1.41 -26.67 23.80
CA TYR A 123 -1.49 -27.43 22.55
C TYR A 123 -2.81 -27.16 21.87
N ILE A 124 -2.82 -27.10 20.55
CA ILE A 124 -4.02 -26.91 19.75
C ILE A 124 -4.21 -28.04 18.75
N LEU A 125 -5.43 -28.26 18.30
CA LEU A 125 -5.73 -29.17 17.20
C LEU A 125 -5.68 -28.42 15.87
N SER A 126 -5.00 -29.03 14.88
CA SER A 126 -5.09 -28.57 13.50
C SER A 126 -6.46 -28.84 12.92
N ARG A 127 -6.77 -28.25 11.74
CA ARG A 127 -8.00 -28.58 11.00
C ARG A 127 -8.06 -30.06 10.54
N SER A 128 -6.91 -30.68 10.39
CA SER A 128 -6.79 -32.12 10.08
C SER A 128 -6.89 -33.00 11.32
N GLY A 129 -7.02 -32.43 12.51
CA GLY A 129 -7.13 -33.17 13.78
C GLY A 129 -5.79 -33.61 14.36
N GLU A 130 -4.68 -33.05 13.92
CA GLU A 130 -3.33 -33.33 14.43
C GLU A 130 -3.01 -32.43 15.61
N VAL A 131 -2.17 -32.90 16.55
CA VAL A 131 -1.72 -32.08 17.68
C VAL A 131 -0.64 -31.09 17.20
N MET A 132 -0.83 -29.82 17.50
CA MET A 132 0.10 -28.76 17.16
C MET A 132 0.72 -28.17 18.41
N GLU A 133 2.04 -28.19 18.44
CA GLU A 133 2.85 -27.50 19.46
C GLU A 133 3.27 -26.13 18.94
N ARG A 134 3.18 -25.10 19.76
CA ARG A 134 3.67 -23.75 19.42
C ARG A 134 5.18 -23.81 19.19
N VAL A 135 5.63 -23.33 18.03
CA VAL A 135 7.07 -23.24 17.74
C VAL A 135 7.70 -22.27 18.71
N ARG A 136 8.67 -22.78 19.46
CA ARG A 136 9.37 -22.07 20.51
C ARG A 136 10.09 -20.87 19.92
N ASP A 137 10.06 -19.80 20.67
CA ASP A 137 10.92 -18.63 20.68
C ASP A 137 10.31 -17.34 20.20
N SER A 138 9.15 -17.03 20.77
CA SER A 138 9.01 -15.62 21.04
C SER A 138 7.91 -15.37 22.05
N VAL A 139 8.32 -15.11 23.20
CA VAL A 139 7.49 -14.61 24.31
C VAL A 139 6.67 -13.36 23.91
N MET A 140 6.84 -12.86 22.70
CA MET A 140 6.19 -11.65 22.20
C MET A 140 5.72 -11.70 20.74
N SER A 141 5.88 -12.78 20.02
CA SER A 141 5.46 -12.82 18.64
C SER A 141 4.74 -14.10 18.29
N GLY A 142 3.48 -13.95 17.99
CA GLY A 142 2.75 -14.91 17.19
C GLY A 142 2.99 -14.71 15.70
N GLY A 143 4.13 -14.11 15.31
CA GLY A 143 4.48 -13.82 13.93
C GLY A 143 4.96 -15.02 13.13
N LEU A 144 5.29 -14.81 11.89
CA LEU A 144 5.60 -15.77 10.82
C LEU A 144 6.85 -16.64 11.08
N GLY A 145 7.04 -17.12 12.29
CA GLY A 145 8.07 -18.12 12.63
C GLY A 145 9.48 -17.59 12.83
N MET A 146 9.74 -16.30 12.64
CA MET A 146 11.04 -15.69 12.98
C MET A 146 11.10 -15.20 14.43
N GLY A 147 9.96 -15.17 15.13
CA GLY A 147 9.93 -14.74 16.52
C GLY A 147 10.27 -13.30 16.78
N ASP A 148 10.47 -12.52 15.75
CA ASP A 148 10.93 -11.14 15.83
C ASP A 148 9.82 -10.16 15.44
N VAL A 149 9.34 -9.41 16.43
CA VAL A 149 8.33 -8.35 16.25
C VAL A 149 8.75 -7.34 15.17
N TRP A 150 10.06 -7.08 15.05
CA TRP A 150 10.60 -6.16 14.06
C TRP A 150 10.50 -6.68 12.63
N PHE A 151 10.71 -7.99 12.44
CA PHE A 151 10.54 -8.60 11.12
C PHE A 151 9.08 -8.53 10.66
N ASP A 152 8.16 -8.89 11.54
CA ASP A 152 6.72 -8.82 11.24
C ASP A 152 6.29 -7.38 10.96
N LEU A 153 6.79 -6.41 11.74
CA LEU A 153 6.53 -4.99 11.52
C LEU A 153 7.01 -4.54 10.14
N ILE A 154 8.24 -4.87 9.76
CA ILE A 154 8.83 -4.45 8.48
C ILE A 154 8.05 -5.08 7.33
N CYS A 155 7.76 -6.38 7.38
CA CYS A 155 7.00 -7.07 6.34
C CYS A 155 5.58 -6.50 6.22
N PHE A 156 4.90 -6.30 7.35
CA PHE A 156 3.58 -5.68 7.40
C PHE A 156 3.58 -4.30 6.77
N VAL A 157 4.48 -3.43 7.20
CA VAL A 157 4.57 -2.04 6.73
C VAL A 157 4.85 -1.98 5.23
N LEU A 158 5.81 -2.75 4.72
CA LEU A 158 6.14 -2.75 3.29
C LEU A 158 4.97 -3.24 2.42
N MET A 159 4.32 -4.32 2.81
CA MET A 159 3.19 -4.86 2.06
C MET A 159 1.95 -3.96 2.14
N LEU A 160 1.65 -3.42 3.33
CA LEU A 160 0.52 -2.53 3.53
C LEU A 160 0.71 -1.22 2.77
N SER A 161 1.88 -0.59 2.87
CA SER A 161 2.16 0.68 2.18
C SER A 161 2.12 0.53 0.65
N ALA A 162 2.60 -0.60 0.10
CA ALA A 162 2.47 -0.90 -1.32
C ALA A 162 0.99 -1.03 -1.75
N CYS A 163 0.18 -1.73 -0.94
CA CYS A 163 -1.27 -1.84 -1.13
C CYS A 163 -1.94 -0.45 -1.09
N GLN A 164 -1.65 0.35 -0.07
CA GLN A 164 -2.20 1.70 0.12
C GLN A 164 -1.84 2.61 -1.05
N ALA A 165 -0.57 2.66 -1.46
CA ALA A 165 -0.12 3.47 -2.60
C ALA A 165 -0.84 3.06 -3.91
N PHE A 166 -1.02 1.77 -4.13
CA PHE A 166 -1.77 1.27 -5.28
C PHE A 166 -3.24 1.69 -5.24
N LEU A 167 -3.89 1.59 -4.08
CA LEU A 167 -5.28 2.01 -3.90
C LEU A 167 -5.44 3.53 -4.06
N PHE A 168 -4.53 4.34 -3.52
CA PHE A 168 -4.56 5.79 -3.70
C PHE A 168 -4.42 6.21 -5.16
N ARG A 169 -3.63 5.48 -5.95
CA ARG A 169 -3.49 5.72 -7.40
C ARG A 169 -4.81 5.52 -8.15
N ILE A 170 -5.64 4.57 -7.74
CA ILE A 170 -6.95 4.31 -8.37
C ILE A 170 -8.09 5.07 -7.69
N ASN A 171 -7.76 6.04 -6.86
CA ASN A 171 -8.67 6.86 -6.08
C ASN A 171 -9.57 6.02 -5.14
N ALA A 172 -8.93 5.11 -4.39
CA ALA A 172 -9.53 4.29 -3.35
C ALA A 172 -8.63 4.30 -2.10
N SER A 173 -9.08 3.70 -1.00
CA SER A 173 -8.33 3.57 0.25
C SER A 173 -8.63 2.22 0.90
N THR A 174 -7.81 1.77 1.84
CA THR A 174 -8.11 0.59 2.67
C THR A 174 -9.24 0.86 3.67
N GLY A 175 -9.62 2.12 3.85
CA GLY A 175 -10.50 2.59 4.90
C GLY A 175 -9.72 3.10 6.10
N GLY A 176 -10.43 3.48 7.16
CA GLY A 176 -9.79 3.89 8.39
C GLY A 176 -9.04 5.22 8.30
N LEU A 177 -7.85 5.27 8.94
CA LEU A 177 -7.02 6.48 9.04
C LEU A 177 -6.56 7.02 7.66
N ASP A 178 -6.47 6.17 6.66
CA ASP A 178 -6.12 6.54 5.29
C ASP A 178 -7.07 7.58 4.71
N ILE A 179 -8.34 7.55 5.12
CA ILE A 179 -9.33 8.55 4.71
C ILE A 179 -8.94 9.93 5.24
N LEU A 180 -8.53 10.01 6.51
CA LEU A 180 -8.04 11.27 7.10
C LEU A 180 -6.79 11.75 6.37
N GLY A 181 -5.84 10.86 6.09
CA GLY A 181 -4.66 11.18 5.31
C GLY A 181 -5.01 11.79 3.95
N LYS A 182 -5.98 11.21 3.25
CA LYS A 182 -6.45 11.72 1.95
C LYS A 182 -7.18 13.07 2.06
N ILE A 183 -7.95 13.29 3.14
CA ILE A 183 -8.59 14.59 3.41
C ILE A 183 -7.53 15.66 3.66
N VAL A 184 -6.55 15.38 4.53
CA VAL A 184 -5.44 16.30 4.83
C VAL A 184 -4.65 16.63 3.55
N ASN A 185 -4.32 15.62 2.74
CA ASN A 185 -3.67 15.82 1.45
C ASN A 185 -4.48 16.75 0.53
N LYS A 186 -5.80 16.57 0.45
CA LYS A 186 -6.65 17.39 -0.43
C LYS A 186 -6.72 18.86 -0.01
N TYR A 187 -6.78 19.14 1.29
CA TYR A 187 -7.01 20.51 1.81
C TYR A 187 -5.73 21.22 2.26
N LEU A 188 -4.78 20.48 2.83
CA LEU A 188 -3.53 21.05 3.35
C LEU A 188 -2.34 20.78 2.42
N HIS A 189 -2.51 20.02 1.34
CA HIS A 189 -1.48 19.70 0.34
C HIS A 189 -0.22 19.01 0.89
N PHE A 190 -0.33 18.34 2.04
CA PHE A 190 0.73 17.47 2.54
C PHE A 190 0.74 16.14 1.76
N ASP A 191 1.90 15.49 1.67
CA ASP A 191 1.98 14.15 1.11
C ASP A 191 1.06 13.18 1.85
N ILE A 192 0.51 12.20 1.12
CA ILE A 192 -0.51 11.29 1.68
C ILE A 192 0.08 10.46 2.81
N GLY A 193 1.29 9.91 2.61
CA GLY A 193 1.95 9.09 3.62
C GLY A 193 2.33 9.88 4.86
N THR A 194 2.84 11.10 4.68
CA THR A 194 3.12 12.04 5.77
C THR A 194 1.84 12.36 6.57
N SER A 195 0.73 12.59 5.89
CA SER A 195 -0.56 12.86 6.53
C SER A 195 -1.08 11.66 7.35
N VAL A 196 -0.94 10.45 6.81
CA VAL A 196 -1.28 9.20 7.50
C VAL A 196 -0.37 8.97 8.69
N ALA A 197 0.95 9.24 8.55
CA ALA A 197 1.90 9.08 9.64
C ALA A 197 1.60 10.01 10.82
N ILE A 198 1.34 11.30 10.56
CA ILE A 198 1.00 12.27 11.62
C ILE A 198 -0.24 11.81 12.38
N GLY A 199 -1.33 11.47 11.68
CA GLY A 199 -2.55 10.98 12.31
C GLY A 199 -2.33 9.70 13.11
N GLY A 200 -1.56 8.76 12.56
CA GLY A 200 -1.25 7.49 13.22
C GLY A 200 -0.36 7.66 14.45
N VAL A 201 0.63 8.54 14.42
CA VAL A 201 1.46 8.85 15.60
C VAL A 201 0.63 9.46 16.72
N ILE A 202 -0.30 10.37 16.41
CA ILE A 202 -1.22 10.92 17.40
C ILE A 202 -2.04 9.80 18.08
N ILE A 203 -2.57 8.86 17.28
CA ILE A 203 -3.31 7.70 17.83
C ILE A 203 -2.38 6.82 18.67
N CYS A 204 -1.16 6.52 18.22
CA CYS A 204 -0.21 5.76 19.01
C CYS A 204 0.12 6.43 20.34
N CYS A 205 0.25 7.77 20.37
CA CYS A 205 0.45 8.50 21.61
C CYS A 205 -0.73 8.34 22.60
N THR A 206 -1.98 8.26 22.12
CA THR A 206 -3.11 7.98 23.01
C THR A 206 -3.04 6.58 23.64
N SER A 207 -2.38 5.65 22.97
CA SER A 207 -2.20 4.27 23.45
C SER A 207 -1.27 4.15 24.67
N PHE A 208 -0.49 5.19 25.03
CA PHE A 208 0.29 5.24 26.28
C PHE A 208 -0.58 5.09 27.56
N LEU A 209 -1.87 5.38 27.46
CA LEU A 209 -2.78 5.25 28.58
C LEU A 209 -3.08 3.79 28.94
N ILE A 210 -2.82 2.84 28.04
CA ILE A 210 -3.30 1.45 28.15
C ILE A 210 -2.19 0.42 27.96
N ASN A 211 -1.21 0.72 27.09
CA ASN A 211 -0.20 -0.24 26.64
C ASN A 211 1.17 0.07 27.20
N ASP A 212 2.01 -0.97 27.25
CA ASP A 212 3.41 -0.86 27.64
C ASP A 212 4.17 0.10 26.71
N PHE A 213 5.07 0.89 27.31
CA PHE A 213 5.94 1.84 26.62
C PHE A 213 6.62 1.25 25.36
N ARG A 214 7.11 0.00 25.46
CA ARG A 214 7.80 -0.69 24.38
C ARG A 214 6.91 -0.87 23.15
N MET A 215 5.65 -1.30 23.32
CA MET A 215 4.70 -1.54 22.23
C MET A 215 4.27 -0.24 21.57
N VAL A 216 4.10 0.82 22.34
CA VAL A 216 3.75 2.14 21.80
C VAL A 216 4.88 2.71 20.96
N VAL A 217 6.14 2.60 21.43
CA VAL A 217 7.31 3.07 20.66
C VAL A 217 7.45 2.30 19.35
N ILE A 218 7.28 0.98 19.36
CA ILE A 218 7.31 0.15 18.15
C ILE A 218 6.18 0.59 17.20
N GLY A 219 4.98 0.85 17.71
CA GLY A 219 3.85 1.34 16.94
C GLY A 219 4.10 2.70 16.29
N ILE A 220 4.70 3.64 17.02
CA ILE A 220 5.09 4.97 16.49
C ILE A 220 6.11 4.83 15.36
N ILE A 221 7.17 4.04 15.59
CA ILE A 221 8.21 3.79 14.57
C ILE A 221 7.59 3.14 13.33
N GLY A 222 6.77 2.10 13.52
CA GLY A 222 6.09 1.42 12.43
C GLY A 222 5.17 2.34 11.63
N THR A 223 4.41 3.17 12.31
CA THR A 223 3.52 4.15 11.67
C THR A 223 4.30 5.19 10.87
N TRP A 224 5.40 5.67 11.39
CA TRP A 224 6.26 6.62 10.70
C TRP A 224 6.90 6.01 9.44
N ILE A 225 7.46 4.79 9.57
CA ILE A 225 8.02 4.05 8.43
C ILE A 225 6.94 3.77 7.38
N ASN A 226 5.71 3.41 7.80
CA ASN A 226 4.59 3.21 6.88
C ASN A 226 4.29 4.47 6.06
N GLY A 227 4.25 5.64 6.69
CA GLY A 227 4.04 6.91 5.98
C GLY A 227 5.13 7.19 4.94
N LEU A 228 6.41 7.04 5.31
CA LEU A 228 7.52 7.20 4.37
C LEU A 228 7.44 6.21 3.21
N ALA A 229 7.08 4.96 3.48
CA ALA A 229 6.93 3.93 2.46
C ALA A 229 5.74 4.21 1.52
N ILE A 230 4.61 4.71 2.04
CA ILE A 230 3.47 5.15 1.21
C ILE A 230 3.91 6.24 0.24
N ASP A 231 4.59 7.28 0.72
CA ASP A 231 5.04 8.39 -0.12
C ASP A 231 6.05 7.91 -1.18
N TYR A 232 6.99 7.05 -0.81
CA TYR A 232 7.93 6.43 -1.74
C TYR A 232 7.24 5.61 -2.84
N PHE A 233 6.32 4.72 -2.47
CA PHE A 233 5.59 3.91 -3.45
C PHE A 233 4.65 4.76 -4.31
N THR A 234 3.97 5.73 -3.74
CA THR A 234 3.08 6.64 -4.47
C THR A 234 3.86 7.47 -5.49
N ALA A 235 4.99 8.05 -5.10
CA ALA A 235 5.88 8.75 -6.00
C ALA A 235 6.41 7.82 -7.10
N SER A 236 6.76 6.58 -6.74
CA SER A 236 7.27 5.57 -7.68
C SER A 236 6.24 5.17 -8.73
N LEU A 237 4.98 4.99 -8.33
CA LEU A 237 3.87 4.63 -9.21
C LEU A 237 3.43 5.77 -10.14
N ASN A 238 3.68 7.02 -9.75
CA ASN A 238 3.27 8.21 -10.49
C ASN A 238 4.40 8.87 -11.28
N ARG A 239 5.59 8.25 -11.32
CA ARG A 239 6.75 8.82 -12.01
C ARG A 239 6.45 9.08 -13.48
N ARG A 240 6.77 10.31 -13.91
CA ARG A 240 6.83 10.70 -15.30
C ARG A 240 8.30 10.79 -15.73
N LYS A 241 8.56 10.61 -17.01
CA LYS A 241 9.90 10.79 -17.57
C LYS A 241 9.95 12.07 -18.42
N ARG A 242 10.82 12.98 -18.04
CA ARG A 242 11.25 14.07 -18.91
C ARG A 242 12.32 13.49 -19.83
N VAL A 243 12.03 13.49 -21.12
CA VAL A 243 12.90 12.93 -22.13
C VAL A 243 13.35 14.03 -23.08
N CYS A 244 14.65 14.14 -23.27
CA CYS A 244 15.27 15.04 -24.23
C CYS A 244 15.94 14.19 -25.33
N ILE A 245 15.60 14.43 -26.58
CA ILE A 245 16.05 13.66 -27.73
C ILE A 245 16.70 14.62 -28.73
N VAL A 246 17.97 14.42 -29.02
CA VAL A 246 18.71 15.15 -30.06
C VAL A 246 19.01 14.19 -31.21
N SER A 247 18.54 14.52 -32.40
CA SER A 247 18.71 13.68 -33.59
C SER A 247 18.68 14.50 -34.87
N ALA A 248 19.40 14.06 -35.86
CA ALA A 248 19.29 14.58 -37.23
C ALA A 248 17.90 14.29 -37.86
N GLU A 249 17.23 13.21 -37.40
CA GLU A 249 15.88 12.83 -37.83
C GLU A 249 14.80 13.32 -36.83
N SER A 250 15.01 14.51 -36.26
CA SER A 250 14.14 15.06 -35.22
C SER A 250 12.67 15.13 -35.65
N GLU A 251 12.38 15.47 -36.92
CA GLU A 251 11.01 15.57 -37.44
C GLU A 251 10.28 14.23 -37.42
N ARG A 252 10.96 13.12 -37.72
CA ARG A 252 10.41 11.78 -37.66
C ARG A 252 10.05 11.35 -36.24
N VAL A 253 10.93 11.68 -35.30
CA VAL A 253 10.70 11.44 -33.86
C VAL A 253 9.56 12.31 -33.33
N ARG A 254 9.53 13.59 -33.73
CA ARG A 254 8.44 14.53 -33.38
C ARG A 254 7.08 13.99 -33.84
N LYS A 255 7.02 13.55 -35.10
CA LYS A 255 5.78 13.01 -35.68
C LYS A 255 5.28 11.81 -34.88
N TYR A 256 6.15 10.88 -34.51
CA TYR A 256 5.78 9.73 -33.67
C TYR A 256 5.27 10.15 -32.29
N ILE A 257 5.90 11.15 -31.63
CA ILE A 257 5.46 11.65 -30.34
C ILE A 257 4.06 12.29 -30.43
N VAL A 258 3.81 13.10 -31.47
CA VAL A 258 2.57 13.86 -31.60
C VAL A 258 1.43 13.00 -32.16
N GLU A 259 1.70 12.15 -33.16
CA GLU A 259 0.65 11.40 -33.87
C GLU A 259 0.37 10.03 -33.25
N ASP A 260 1.40 9.30 -32.82
CA ASP A 260 1.24 7.93 -32.29
C ASP A 260 1.10 7.92 -30.78
N LEU A 261 1.99 8.60 -30.04
CA LEU A 261 1.89 8.70 -28.60
C LEU A 261 0.87 9.73 -28.15
N VAL A 262 0.46 10.66 -29.04
CA VAL A 262 -0.49 11.75 -28.80
C VAL A 262 -0.06 12.60 -27.58
N ARG A 263 1.22 12.97 -27.56
CA ARG A 263 1.83 13.79 -26.49
C ARG A 263 2.39 15.09 -27.07
N GLY A 264 2.34 16.12 -26.24
CA GLY A 264 3.00 17.40 -26.56
C GLY A 264 4.51 17.29 -26.44
N CYS A 265 5.21 18.04 -27.25
CA CYS A 265 6.64 18.21 -27.15
C CYS A 265 7.05 19.66 -27.39
N SER A 266 8.18 20.08 -26.81
CA SER A 266 8.81 21.37 -27.07
C SER A 266 10.07 21.13 -27.90
N LEU A 267 10.29 22.01 -28.87
CA LEU A 267 11.45 21.95 -29.74
C LEU A 267 12.42 23.09 -29.36
N TYR A 268 13.67 22.75 -29.16
CA TYR A 268 14.76 23.70 -28.87
C TYR A 268 15.81 23.57 -29.94
N LYS A 269 16.29 24.73 -30.43
CA LYS A 269 17.50 24.75 -31.28
C LYS A 269 18.70 24.68 -30.35
N VAL A 270 19.55 23.69 -30.55
CA VAL A 270 20.75 23.46 -29.77
C VAL A 270 21.95 23.38 -30.70
N GLN A 271 23.11 23.87 -30.26
CA GLN A 271 24.36 23.76 -31.01
C GLN A 271 25.23 22.66 -30.40
N GLY A 272 25.66 21.71 -31.20
CA GLY A 272 26.58 20.66 -30.75
C GLY A 272 27.90 21.24 -30.29
N GLY A 273 28.27 21.02 -29.03
CA GLY A 273 29.49 21.61 -28.46
C GLY A 273 30.79 21.05 -29.09
N TYR A 274 30.75 19.88 -29.70
CA TYR A 274 31.91 19.28 -30.41
C TYR A 274 31.87 19.54 -31.89
N SER A 275 30.73 19.38 -32.56
CA SER A 275 30.60 19.55 -34.02
C SER A 275 30.35 20.97 -34.45
N GLY A 276 29.84 21.85 -33.58
CA GLY A 276 29.38 23.20 -33.91
C GLY A 276 28.09 23.22 -34.73
N GLU A 277 27.51 22.05 -35.07
CA GLU A 277 26.32 21.95 -35.92
C GLU A 277 25.04 22.33 -35.13
N GLU A 278 24.10 23.00 -35.79
CA GLU A 278 22.79 23.24 -35.25
C GLU A 278 21.95 21.95 -35.35
N GLN A 279 21.34 21.57 -34.23
CA GLN A 279 20.45 20.43 -34.12
C GLN A 279 19.16 20.83 -33.41
N THR A 280 18.13 19.99 -33.50
CA THR A 280 16.88 20.18 -32.77
C THR A 280 16.79 19.17 -31.63
N GLU A 281 16.69 19.70 -30.41
CA GLU A 281 16.35 18.92 -29.23
C GLU A 281 14.83 18.88 -29.07
N ILE A 282 14.29 17.69 -28.92
CA ILE A 282 12.87 17.46 -28.60
C ILE A 282 12.77 17.13 -27.13
N GLN A 283 12.07 17.97 -26.39
CA GLN A 283 11.76 17.73 -25.00
C GLN A 283 10.30 17.33 -24.86
N THR A 284 10.04 16.20 -24.20
CA THR A 284 8.68 15.71 -23.94
C THR A 284 8.59 15.07 -22.55
N LEU A 285 7.37 15.02 -22.02
CA LEU A 285 7.05 14.29 -20.79
C LEU A 285 6.25 13.05 -21.15
N LEU A 286 6.71 11.88 -20.70
CA LEU A 286 6.14 10.59 -21.04
C LEU A 286 5.88 9.76 -19.79
N THR A 287 4.92 8.86 -19.86
CA THR A 287 4.80 7.76 -18.92
C THR A 287 5.93 6.73 -19.15
N GLN A 288 6.12 5.80 -18.21
CA GLN A 288 7.12 4.74 -18.37
C GLN A 288 6.86 3.87 -19.62
N ASP A 289 5.58 3.57 -19.90
CA ASP A 289 5.20 2.74 -21.04
C ASP A 289 5.41 3.47 -22.37
N GLU A 290 5.08 4.76 -22.44
CA GLU A 290 5.31 5.61 -23.59
C GLU A 290 6.81 5.80 -23.87
N PHE A 291 7.62 5.94 -22.81
CA PHE A 291 9.08 5.97 -22.92
C PHE A 291 9.61 4.67 -23.51
N SER A 292 9.12 3.53 -23.05
CA SER A 292 9.51 2.23 -23.61
C SER A 292 9.12 2.12 -25.09
N SER A 293 7.96 2.64 -25.47
CA SER A 293 7.47 2.65 -26.85
C SER A 293 8.31 3.53 -27.77
N ILE A 294 8.70 4.75 -27.34
CA ILE A 294 9.55 5.62 -28.15
C ILE A 294 10.97 5.04 -28.28
N MET A 295 11.51 4.41 -27.24
CA MET A 295 12.80 3.74 -27.30
C MET A 295 12.79 2.56 -28.28
N ALA A 296 11.68 1.80 -28.31
CA ALA A 296 11.50 0.73 -29.29
C ALA A 296 11.39 1.29 -30.72
N PHE A 297 10.64 2.37 -30.91
CA PHE A 297 10.52 3.04 -32.20
C PHE A 297 11.88 3.50 -32.74
N ILE A 298 12.67 4.20 -31.93
CA ILE A 298 14.00 4.71 -32.30
C ILE A 298 14.93 3.56 -32.68
N ARG A 299 14.92 2.47 -31.91
CA ARG A 299 15.74 1.29 -32.15
C ARG A 299 15.33 0.54 -33.42
N ASN A 300 14.05 0.28 -33.60
CA ASN A 300 13.52 -0.47 -34.74
C ASN A 300 13.70 0.27 -36.08
N ASN A 301 13.71 1.60 -36.04
CA ASN A 301 13.92 2.44 -37.22
C ASN A 301 15.38 2.85 -37.40
N HIS A 302 16.31 2.33 -36.59
CA HIS A 302 17.74 2.65 -36.64
C HIS A 302 18.06 4.16 -36.61
N ILE A 303 17.23 4.95 -35.91
CA ILE A 303 17.41 6.41 -35.78
C ILE A 303 18.61 6.68 -34.88
N LYS A 304 19.57 7.43 -35.38
CA LYS A 304 20.71 7.90 -34.58
C LYS A 304 20.25 9.07 -33.72
N ALA A 305 20.17 8.85 -32.43
CA ALA A 305 19.72 9.87 -31.49
C ALA A 305 20.54 9.81 -30.18
N PHE A 306 20.81 10.98 -29.62
CA PHE A 306 21.26 11.11 -28.24
C PHE A 306 20.05 11.36 -27.35
N ILE A 307 19.84 10.51 -26.35
CA ILE A 307 18.64 10.54 -25.53
C ILE A 307 19.03 10.64 -24.06
N THR A 308 18.54 11.65 -23.39
CA THR A 308 18.61 11.76 -21.93
C THR A 308 17.23 11.66 -21.34
N ALA A 309 17.09 10.90 -20.26
CA ALA A 309 15.81 10.71 -19.58
C ALA A 309 16.00 10.89 -18.07
N GLY A 310 15.28 11.81 -17.50
CA GLY A 310 15.21 12.08 -16.07
C GLY A 310 13.83 11.76 -15.51
N ASN A 311 13.76 11.35 -14.23
CA ASN A 311 12.47 11.21 -13.56
C ASN A 311 11.94 12.61 -13.18
N CYS A 312 10.66 12.83 -13.44
CA CYS A 312 9.93 14.01 -13.01
C CYS A 312 8.86 13.54 -12.01
N SER A 313 8.99 13.99 -10.76
CA SER A 313 8.09 13.58 -9.68
C SER A 313 6.76 14.30 -9.75
N GLU A 314 6.77 15.56 -10.20
CA GLU A 314 5.61 16.43 -10.18
C GLU A 314 5.47 17.18 -11.51
N VAL A 315 4.24 17.21 -12.01
CA VAL A 315 3.85 17.92 -13.21
C VAL A 315 2.58 18.71 -12.92
N TYR A 316 2.68 20.02 -12.99
CA TYR A 316 1.56 20.93 -12.80
C TYR A 316 1.13 21.54 -14.13
N GLY A 317 -0.17 21.82 -14.28
CA GLY A 317 -0.73 22.49 -15.45
C GLY A 317 -1.52 21.55 -16.36
N LEU A 318 -1.59 21.92 -17.63
CA LEU A 318 -2.40 21.22 -18.62
C LEU A 318 -1.71 19.93 -19.10
N TRP A 319 -1.82 18.87 -18.34
CA TRP A 319 -1.37 17.54 -18.72
C TRP A 319 -2.55 16.75 -19.25
N PHE A 320 -2.82 16.84 -20.56
CA PHE A 320 -3.90 16.12 -21.20
C PHE A 320 -3.36 14.92 -21.98
N ARG A 321 -4.05 13.80 -21.90
CA ARG A 321 -3.86 12.67 -22.78
C ARG A 321 -4.91 12.78 -23.89
N HIS A 322 -4.46 13.03 -25.10
CA HIS A 322 -5.32 12.93 -26.25
C HIS A 322 -5.49 11.46 -26.64
N LYS A 323 -6.67 10.86 -26.47
CA LYS A 323 -6.98 9.53 -27.01
C LYS A 323 -7.63 9.67 -28.37
N LYS A 324 -7.11 8.96 -29.37
CA LYS A 324 -7.84 8.75 -30.63
C LYS A 324 -8.94 7.71 -30.38
N LYS A 325 -10.18 8.10 -30.49
CA LYS A 325 -11.34 7.20 -30.48
C LYS A 325 -12.14 7.51 -31.74
N ASP A 326 -12.33 6.50 -32.62
CA ASP A 326 -13.07 6.59 -33.87
C ASP A 326 -12.64 7.76 -34.77
N GLY A 327 -11.33 7.99 -34.91
CA GLY A 327 -10.77 9.07 -35.73
C GLY A 327 -10.87 10.48 -35.16
N LYS A 328 -11.48 10.65 -33.98
CA LYS A 328 -11.55 11.94 -33.26
C LYS A 328 -10.60 11.95 -32.06
N THR A 329 -9.91 13.06 -31.90
CA THR A 329 -9.06 13.27 -30.72
C THR A 329 -9.93 13.72 -29.54
N ILE A 330 -9.95 12.92 -28.48
CA ILE A 330 -10.69 13.23 -27.25
C ILE A 330 -9.66 13.60 -26.16
N ILE A 331 -9.88 14.73 -25.50
CA ILE A 331 -9.09 15.18 -24.36
C ILE A 331 -9.58 14.42 -23.12
N VAL A 332 -8.68 13.70 -22.46
CA VAL A 332 -8.97 12.99 -21.21
C VAL A 332 -8.09 13.60 -20.13
N ASN A 333 -8.70 14.12 -19.06
CA ASN A 333 -7.98 14.54 -17.87
C ASN A 333 -7.45 13.29 -17.15
N GLU A 334 -6.17 13.25 -16.85
CA GLU A 334 -5.56 12.23 -15.98
C GLU A 334 -5.49 12.70 -14.52
#